data_2931e9c67333468c33d71a57265c5856
#
_entry.id   2931e9c67333468c33d71a57265c5856
#
_cell.length_a   1.000
_cell.length_b   1.000
_cell.length_c   1.000
_cell.angle_alpha   90.00
_cell.angle_beta   90.00
_cell.angle_gamma   90.00
#
_symmetry.space_group_name_H-M   'P 1'
#
loop_
_entity.id
_entity.type
_entity.pdbx_description
1 polymer ?
#
loop_
_entity_poly.entity_id
_entity_poly.type
_entity_poly.pdbx_seq_one_letter_code
_entity_poly.pdbx_strand_id
1 'polypeptide(L)'
;GVIEELQKEGFQIREVVGCSMGAVVGGIYCTGYLEEYKHWLIGLSKLEVFKLFDFAFSAQGFIKGEKVFKAIEVLIGDHQIENFRIPFTAVAADVINKREVHYRSGSLFKALRASIAIPTVFTPVVEGRSQLVDGGVLNPLPLDLVSPEADDIVVAVNLNANTPAPDNTYPEENKEKAAYQKMLDAFRSQILKIDSKAEAKIEMFGFFDLMTKSFDLTQDRVTELMIALYKPHIVVDISRDFCGVFEFYRANEVIEEGRRAFHESLRKF
;
A
#
# COMPACT_ATOMS: atom_id res chain seq x y z
N GLY A 1 2.90 -12.09 5.07
CA GLY A 1 3.73 -13.25 4.71
C GLY A 1 5.19 -13.02 5.09
N VAL A 2 5.84 -11.98 4.55
CA VAL A 2 7.28 -11.72 4.82
C VAL A 2 7.60 -11.57 6.31
N ILE A 3 6.82 -10.79 7.05
CA ILE A 3 7.02 -10.59 8.51
C ILE A 3 6.93 -11.93 9.27
N GLU A 4 5.95 -12.76 8.92
CA GLU A 4 5.77 -14.08 9.55
C GLU A 4 6.96 -15.00 9.29
N GLU A 5 7.47 -15.03 8.07
CA GLU A 5 8.62 -15.87 7.73
C GLU A 5 9.92 -15.34 8.36
N LEU A 6 10.13 -14.01 8.42
CA LEU A 6 11.24 -13.44 9.19
C LEU A 6 11.23 -13.93 10.65
N GLN A 7 10.08 -13.90 11.30
CA GLN A 7 9.94 -14.36 12.68
C GLN A 7 10.18 -15.87 12.83
N LYS A 8 9.69 -16.70 11.89
CA LYS A 8 9.92 -18.16 11.88
C LYS A 8 11.39 -18.52 11.68
N GLU A 9 12.11 -17.76 10.84
CA GLU A 9 13.56 -17.92 10.65
C GLU A 9 14.39 -17.34 11.81
N GLY A 10 13.74 -16.84 12.86
CA GLY A 10 14.39 -16.39 14.09
C GLY A 10 14.87 -14.92 14.06
N PHE A 11 14.56 -14.18 13.01
CA PHE A 11 14.89 -12.75 12.96
C PHE A 11 14.03 -11.95 13.95
N GLN A 12 14.67 -11.01 14.63
CA GLN A 12 14.00 -10.03 15.50
C GLN A 12 13.92 -8.70 14.78
N ILE A 13 12.70 -8.25 14.46
CA ILE A 13 12.48 -6.96 13.81
C ILE A 13 12.69 -5.84 14.82
N ARG A 14 13.67 -4.98 14.57
CA ARG A 14 14.07 -3.88 15.48
C ARG A 14 13.53 -2.52 15.06
N GLU A 15 13.27 -2.31 13.79
CA GLU A 15 12.73 -1.08 13.24
C GLU A 15 11.86 -1.41 12.02
N VAL A 16 10.81 -0.64 11.81
CA VAL A 16 9.94 -0.74 10.63
C VAL A 16 9.77 0.64 10.01
N VAL A 17 10.12 0.75 8.74
CA VAL A 17 9.87 1.94 7.94
C VAL A 17 8.98 1.55 6.76
N GLY A 18 7.87 2.23 6.58
CA GLY A 18 6.90 1.87 5.56
C GLY A 18 6.35 3.06 4.79
N CYS A 19 6.04 2.81 3.52
CA CYS A 19 5.33 3.71 2.64
C CYS A 19 4.07 3.02 2.12
N SER A 20 2.96 3.72 2.03
CA SER A 20 1.70 3.21 1.48
C SER A 20 1.25 1.91 2.18
N MET A 21 1.00 0.83 1.46
CA MET A 21 0.65 -0.47 2.06
C MET A 21 1.73 -1.01 3.01
N GLY A 22 3.00 -0.69 2.76
CA GLY A 22 4.09 -1.01 3.67
C GLY A 22 3.94 -0.30 5.03
N ALA A 23 3.44 0.93 5.04
CA ALA A 23 3.11 1.64 6.28
C ALA A 23 1.92 1.00 7.01
N VAL A 24 0.86 0.60 6.27
CA VAL A 24 -0.31 -0.06 6.86
C VAL A 24 0.09 -1.37 7.54
N VAL A 25 0.72 -2.27 6.81
CA VAL A 25 1.11 -3.59 7.35
C VAL A 25 2.15 -3.44 8.45
N GLY A 26 3.17 -2.60 8.24
CA GLY A 26 4.23 -2.37 9.21
C GLY A 26 3.73 -1.69 10.49
N GLY A 27 2.87 -0.68 10.35
CA GLY A 27 2.26 0.02 11.49
C GLY A 27 1.39 -0.90 12.33
N ILE A 28 0.52 -1.70 11.69
CA ILE A 28 -0.32 -2.67 12.38
C ILE A 28 0.53 -3.76 13.05
N TYR A 29 1.61 -4.21 12.42
CA TYR A 29 2.56 -5.13 13.06
C TYR A 29 3.14 -4.53 14.36
N CYS A 30 3.55 -3.26 14.34
CA CYS A 30 4.10 -2.58 15.50
C CYS A 30 3.09 -2.40 16.65
N THR A 31 1.77 -2.43 16.36
CA THR A 31 0.74 -2.47 17.42
C THR A 31 0.61 -3.82 18.11
N GLY A 32 1.12 -4.90 17.50
CA GLY A 32 0.96 -6.28 17.98
C GLY A 32 -0.31 -6.98 17.49
N TYR A 33 -1.15 -6.35 16.65
CA TYR A 33 -2.44 -6.87 16.17
C TYR A 33 -2.39 -7.37 14.72
N LEU A 34 -1.21 -7.80 14.23
CA LEU A 34 -1.07 -8.25 12.83
C LEU A 34 -1.92 -9.50 12.55
N GLU A 35 -2.03 -10.43 13.49
CA GLU A 35 -2.81 -11.67 13.31
C GLU A 35 -4.32 -11.39 13.24
N GLU A 36 -4.84 -10.50 14.09
CA GLU A 36 -6.24 -10.08 14.06
C GLU A 36 -6.57 -9.38 12.74
N TYR A 37 -5.69 -8.49 12.30
CA TYR A 37 -5.82 -7.80 11.01
C TYR A 37 -5.79 -8.78 9.84
N LYS A 38 -4.88 -9.76 9.85
CA LYS A 38 -4.79 -10.82 8.85
C LYS A 38 -6.07 -11.63 8.76
N HIS A 39 -6.58 -12.11 9.91
CA HIS A 39 -7.83 -12.88 9.95
C HIS A 39 -9.02 -12.08 9.43
N TRP A 40 -9.09 -10.78 9.79
CA TRP A 40 -10.12 -9.89 9.28
C TRP A 40 -10.03 -9.73 7.76
N LEU A 41 -8.81 -9.46 7.21
CA LEU A 41 -8.62 -9.32 5.76
C LEU A 41 -8.97 -10.58 4.97
N ILE A 42 -8.53 -11.75 5.44
CA ILE A 42 -8.82 -13.04 4.79
C ILE A 42 -10.32 -13.33 4.78
N GLY A 43 -11.04 -12.88 5.80
CA GLY A 43 -12.49 -13.05 5.90
C GLY A 43 -13.30 -12.12 4.98
N LEU A 44 -12.69 -11.12 4.36
CA LEU A 44 -13.42 -10.17 3.51
C LEU A 44 -13.78 -10.77 2.14
N SER A 45 -15.06 -10.83 1.86
CA SER A 45 -15.57 -11.08 0.50
C SER A 45 -15.37 -9.85 -0.41
N LYS A 46 -15.44 -10.07 -1.73
CA LYS A 46 -15.39 -8.98 -2.73
C LYS A 46 -16.42 -7.87 -2.45
N LEU A 47 -17.62 -8.27 -2.00
CA LEU A 47 -18.71 -7.35 -1.70
C LEU A 47 -18.41 -6.51 -0.44
N GLU A 48 -17.83 -7.11 0.58
CA GLU A 48 -17.44 -6.41 1.80
C GLU A 48 -16.30 -5.42 1.54
N VAL A 49 -15.29 -5.81 0.76
CA VAL A 49 -14.24 -4.91 0.29
C VAL A 49 -14.85 -3.69 -0.41
N PHE A 50 -15.78 -3.92 -1.33
CA PHE A 50 -16.45 -2.81 -2.03
C PHE A 50 -17.23 -1.87 -1.10
N LYS A 51 -17.91 -2.41 -0.07
CA LYS A 51 -18.63 -1.60 0.93
C LYS A 51 -17.71 -0.75 1.81
N LEU A 52 -16.45 -1.17 1.97
CA LEU A 52 -15.42 -0.40 2.70
C LEU A 52 -14.93 0.82 1.91
N PHE A 53 -15.13 0.84 0.59
CA PHE A 53 -14.79 2.02 -0.20
C PHE A 53 -15.86 3.10 -0.02
N ASP A 54 -15.46 4.20 0.60
CA ASP A 54 -16.26 5.41 0.73
C ASP A 54 -15.99 6.34 -0.45
N PHE A 55 -16.75 6.13 -1.50
CA PHE A 55 -16.59 6.88 -2.74
C PHE A 55 -16.91 8.37 -2.53
N ALA A 56 -15.97 9.22 -2.93
CA ALA A 56 -16.11 10.66 -2.99
C ALA A 56 -15.89 11.12 -4.43
N PHE A 57 -16.88 11.78 -4.99
CA PHE A 57 -16.75 12.33 -6.34
C PHE A 57 -16.08 13.71 -6.25
N SER A 58 -14.76 13.74 -6.29
CA SER A 58 -13.99 14.99 -6.33
C SER A 58 -12.95 14.95 -7.46
N ALA A 59 -12.54 16.12 -7.94
CA ALA A 59 -11.47 16.23 -8.94
C ALA A 59 -10.10 15.76 -8.42
N GLN A 60 -9.95 15.55 -7.12
CA GLN A 60 -8.68 15.24 -6.46
C GLN A 60 -8.54 13.77 -6.08
N GLY A 61 -9.62 12.97 -6.14
CA GLY A 61 -9.62 11.56 -5.78
C GLY A 61 -11.04 11.03 -5.61
N PHE A 62 -11.19 9.70 -5.66
CA PHE A 62 -12.49 9.05 -5.72
C PHE A 62 -12.88 8.34 -4.43
N ILE A 63 -11.92 8.07 -3.54
CA ILE A 63 -12.12 7.35 -2.28
C ILE A 63 -11.58 8.17 -1.13
N LYS A 64 -12.36 8.32 -0.06
CA LYS A 64 -11.89 8.99 1.16
C LYS A 64 -11.00 8.08 2.01
N GLY A 65 -11.29 6.79 2.04
CA GLY A 65 -10.59 5.80 2.85
C GLY A 65 -10.96 5.80 4.33
N GLU A 66 -11.94 6.62 4.74
CA GLU A 66 -12.32 6.76 6.16
C GLU A 66 -12.96 5.48 6.71
N LYS A 67 -13.78 4.80 5.90
CA LYS A 67 -14.48 3.58 6.34
C LYS A 67 -13.55 2.41 6.61
N VAL A 68 -12.55 2.21 5.75
CA VAL A 68 -11.61 1.11 5.93
C VAL A 68 -10.76 1.34 7.17
N PHE A 69 -10.25 2.56 7.39
CA PHE A 69 -9.49 2.86 8.59
C PHE A 69 -10.35 2.81 9.85
N LYS A 70 -11.62 3.24 9.78
CA LYS A 70 -12.53 3.09 10.92
C LYS A 70 -12.80 1.64 11.26
N ALA A 71 -12.92 0.76 10.26
CA ALA A 71 -13.06 -0.68 10.50
C ALA A 71 -11.81 -1.28 11.17
N ILE A 72 -10.62 -0.88 10.72
CA ILE A 72 -9.36 -1.31 11.33
C ILE A 72 -9.23 -0.74 12.76
N GLU A 73 -9.54 0.53 12.98
CA GLU A 73 -9.52 1.16 14.31
C GLU A 73 -10.47 0.46 15.30
N VAL A 74 -11.65 0.04 14.85
CA VAL A 74 -12.57 -0.76 15.68
C VAL A 74 -11.96 -2.11 16.04
N LEU A 75 -11.18 -2.71 15.13
CA LEU A 75 -10.57 -4.00 15.33
C LEU A 75 -9.39 -3.95 16.31
N ILE A 76 -8.49 -2.96 16.17
CA ILE A 76 -7.22 -2.93 16.90
C ILE A 76 -7.11 -1.79 17.93
N GLY A 77 -8.09 -0.88 18.00
CA GLY A 77 -8.04 0.31 18.86
C GLY A 77 -7.24 1.47 18.24
N ASP A 78 -7.25 2.63 18.92
CA ASP A 78 -6.42 3.78 18.57
C ASP A 78 -5.02 3.65 19.20
N HIS A 79 -3.99 3.96 18.42
CA HIS A 79 -2.60 3.83 18.81
C HIS A 79 -1.81 5.09 18.52
N GLN A 80 -0.89 5.44 19.45
CA GLN A 80 0.09 6.49 19.24
C GLN A 80 1.44 5.87 18.88
N ILE A 81 2.04 6.31 17.78
CA ILE A 81 3.26 5.72 17.19
C ILE A 81 4.42 5.70 18.20
N GLU A 82 4.59 6.77 18.98
CA GLU A 82 5.65 6.92 19.99
C GLU A 82 5.56 5.90 21.14
N ASN A 83 4.43 5.20 21.27
CA ASN A 83 4.22 4.18 22.30
C ASN A 83 4.58 2.76 21.82
N PHE A 84 4.98 2.62 20.57
CA PHE A 84 5.34 1.30 20.03
C PHE A 84 6.67 0.79 20.62
N ARG A 85 6.73 -0.52 20.84
CA ARG A 85 7.97 -1.18 21.28
C ARG A 85 9.02 -1.24 20.17
N ILE A 86 8.57 -1.33 18.93
CA ILE A 86 9.39 -1.34 17.72
C ILE A 86 9.24 0.04 17.10
N PRO A 87 10.33 0.82 16.93
CA PRO A 87 10.31 2.10 16.23
C PRO A 87 9.65 1.95 14.86
N PHE A 88 8.71 2.85 14.57
CA PHE A 88 7.95 2.85 13.33
C PHE A 88 7.98 4.23 12.67
N THR A 89 8.15 4.24 11.36
CA THR A 89 8.05 5.44 10.54
C THR A 89 7.12 5.19 9.36
N ALA A 90 6.07 6.01 9.22
CA ALA A 90 5.27 6.06 8.00
C ALA A 90 5.66 7.27 7.16
N VAL A 91 5.73 7.09 5.83
CA VAL A 91 6.14 8.13 4.88
C VAL A 91 4.95 8.62 4.08
N ALA A 92 4.78 9.94 4.01
CA ALA A 92 3.87 10.64 3.11
C ALA A 92 4.62 11.73 2.33
N ALA A 93 4.00 12.30 1.30
CA ALA A 93 4.57 13.39 0.53
C ALA A 93 3.69 14.65 0.61
N ASP A 94 4.29 15.80 0.92
CA ASP A 94 3.64 17.11 0.91
C ASP A 94 3.88 17.77 -0.45
N VAL A 95 2.86 17.78 -1.29
CA VAL A 95 2.95 18.32 -2.65
C VAL A 95 3.02 19.83 -2.70
N ILE A 96 2.57 20.54 -1.66
CA ILE A 96 2.64 21.99 -1.58
C ILE A 96 4.05 22.44 -1.20
N ASN A 97 4.63 21.82 -0.17
CA ASN A 97 5.94 22.19 0.34
C ASN A 97 7.08 21.37 -0.31
N LYS A 98 6.75 20.44 -1.23
CA LYS A 98 7.70 19.63 -2.03
C LYS A 98 8.70 18.86 -1.15
N ARG A 99 8.20 18.13 -0.16
CA ARG A 99 9.03 17.39 0.79
C ARG A 99 8.34 16.12 1.27
N GLU A 100 9.12 15.21 1.78
CA GLU A 100 8.61 14.08 2.54
C GLU A 100 8.08 14.52 3.91
N VAL A 101 7.13 13.77 4.44
CA VAL A 101 6.63 13.87 5.80
C VAL A 101 6.79 12.51 6.47
N HIS A 102 7.56 12.47 7.55
CA HIS A 102 7.86 11.24 8.28
C HIS A 102 7.09 11.24 9.60
N TYR A 103 6.13 10.34 9.71
CA TYR A 103 5.35 10.15 10.94
C TYR A 103 6.04 9.16 11.85
N ARG A 104 6.64 9.68 12.94
CA ARG A 104 7.29 8.91 14.00
C ARG A 104 6.60 9.07 15.35
N SER A 105 5.52 9.86 15.41
CA SER A 105 4.71 10.12 16.58
C SER A 105 3.30 10.55 16.19
N GLY A 106 2.38 10.55 17.16
CA GLY A 106 0.97 10.90 16.95
C GLY A 106 0.13 9.70 16.54
N SER A 107 -1.11 9.98 16.10
CA SER A 107 -2.07 8.94 15.73
C SER A 107 -1.59 8.09 14.57
N LEU A 108 -1.53 6.77 14.77
CA LEU A 108 -1.21 5.80 13.72
C LEU A 108 -2.14 5.97 12.51
N PHE A 109 -3.45 6.07 12.74
CA PHE A 109 -4.42 6.14 11.65
C PHE A 109 -4.31 7.41 10.81
N LYS A 110 -3.93 8.54 11.41
CA LYS A 110 -3.63 9.76 10.65
C LYS A 110 -2.41 9.57 9.76
N ALA A 111 -1.36 8.98 10.29
CA ALA A 111 -0.14 8.68 9.54
C ALA A 111 -0.42 7.72 8.38
N LEU A 112 -1.14 6.61 8.63
CA LEU A 112 -1.51 5.64 7.61
C LEU A 112 -2.39 6.26 6.53
N ARG A 113 -3.40 7.07 6.92
CA ARG A 113 -4.29 7.75 5.97
C ARG A 113 -3.54 8.70 5.04
N ALA A 114 -2.53 9.41 5.55
CA ALA A 114 -1.68 10.26 4.72
C ALA A 114 -0.78 9.41 3.79
N SER A 115 -0.17 8.35 4.34
CA SER A 115 0.77 7.50 3.62
C SER A 115 0.14 6.74 2.44
N ILE A 116 -1.16 6.40 2.50
CA ILE A 116 -1.88 5.70 1.41
C ILE A 116 -2.67 6.63 0.48
N ALA A 117 -2.53 7.93 0.59
CA ALA A 117 -3.29 8.88 -0.22
C ALA A 117 -2.81 8.91 -1.68
N ILE A 118 -2.90 7.75 -2.37
CA ILE A 118 -2.46 7.56 -3.76
C ILE A 118 -3.18 8.59 -4.65
N PRO A 119 -2.42 9.43 -5.37
CA PRO A 119 -2.99 10.38 -6.32
C PRO A 119 -3.95 9.69 -7.31
N THR A 120 -5.03 10.35 -7.66
CA THR A 120 -6.12 9.84 -8.51
C THR A 120 -7.00 8.74 -7.90
N VAL A 121 -6.55 8.04 -6.87
CA VAL A 121 -7.32 6.98 -6.19
C VAL A 121 -7.96 7.52 -4.90
N PHE A 122 -7.13 8.00 -3.99
CA PHE A 122 -7.61 8.54 -2.71
C PHE A 122 -7.57 10.08 -2.70
N THR A 123 -8.49 10.65 -1.91
CA THR A 123 -8.44 12.11 -1.66
C THR A 123 -7.20 12.45 -0.84
N PRO A 124 -6.47 13.52 -1.19
CA PRO A 124 -5.37 14.01 -0.38
C PRO A 124 -5.79 14.36 1.04
N VAL A 125 -4.86 14.28 1.99
CA VAL A 125 -5.07 14.73 3.36
C VAL A 125 -4.60 16.18 3.49
N VAL A 126 -5.45 17.06 4.03
CA VAL A 126 -5.12 18.47 4.23
C VAL A 126 -4.79 18.69 5.70
N GLU A 127 -3.57 19.13 5.99
CA GLU A 127 -3.09 19.49 7.34
C GLU A 127 -2.53 20.92 7.33
N GLY A 128 -3.33 21.86 7.82
CA GLY A 128 -2.94 23.26 7.79
C GLY A 128 -2.71 23.79 6.38
N ARG A 129 -1.46 24.08 6.03
CA ARG A 129 -1.05 24.54 4.69
C ARG A 129 -0.46 23.43 3.83
N SER A 130 -0.41 22.20 4.34
CA SER A 130 0.12 21.03 3.63
C SER A 130 -1.01 20.26 2.96
N GLN A 131 -0.71 19.71 1.79
CA GLN A 131 -1.56 18.74 1.11
C GLN A 131 -0.76 17.46 0.93
N LEU A 132 -1.15 16.43 1.68
CA LEU A 132 -0.43 15.18 1.78
C LEU A 132 -1.00 14.16 0.83
N VAL A 133 -0.11 13.48 0.15
CA VAL A 133 -0.37 12.34 -0.74
C VAL A 133 0.50 11.17 -0.33
N ASP A 134 0.31 10.02 -0.98
CA ASP A 134 1.11 8.81 -0.79
C ASP A 134 2.61 9.10 -0.87
N GLY A 135 3.36 8.59 0.09
CA GLY A 135 4.81 8.78 0.16
C GLY A 135 5.57 8.25 -1.05
N GLY A 136 4.99 7.26 -1.75
CA GLY A 136 5.55 6.70 -2.97
C GLY A 136 5.73 7.69 -4.12
N VAL A 137 5.17 8.91 -4.01
CA VAL A 137 5.47 10.02 -4.94
C VAL A 137 6.93 10.43 -4.87
N LEU A 138 7.56 10.35 -3.70
CA LEU A 138 8.95 10.76 -3.47
C LEU A 138 9.85 9.59 -3.06
N ASN A 139 9.33 8.68 -2.22
CA ASN A 139 10.13 7.64 -1.58
C ASN A 139 9.31 6.33 -1.44
N PRO A 140 9.17 5.55 -2.52
CA PRO A 140 8.38 4.31 -2.52
C PRO A 140 9.01 3.18 -1.71
N LEU A 141 10.34 3.21 -1.49
CA LEU A 141 11.09 2.23 -0.71
C LEU A 141 12.08 2.97 0.20
N PRO A 142 11.64 3.44 1.38
CA PRO A 142 12.35 4.43 2.21
C PRO A 142 13.54 3.85 2.98
N LEU A 143 14.54 3.34 2.26
CA LEU A 143 15.77 2.76 2.80
C LEU A 143 16.68 3.79 3.47
N ASP A 144 16.60 5.04 3.07
CA ASP A 144 17.33 6.17 3.63
C ASP A 144 16.91 6.53 5.07
N LEU A 145 15.72 6.09 5.47
CA LEU A 145 15.18 6.35 6.80
C LEU A 145 15.45 5.25 7.82
N VAL A 146 16.00 4.12 7.37
CA VAL A 146 16.40 3.01 8.24
C VAL A 146 17.75 3.33 8.90
N SER A 147 17.86 3.04 10.20
CA SER A 147 19.07 3.31 11.00
C SER A 147 19.66 2.01 11.53
N PRO A 148 20.31 1.18 10.67
CA PRO A 148 20.84 -0.11 11.08
C PRO A 148 22.07 0.04 11.96
N GLU A 149 22.21 -0.81 12.98
CA GLU A 149 23.44 -1.03 13.71
C GLU A 149 24.37 -2.00 12.95
N ALA A 150 25.59 -2.18 13.40
CA ALA A 150 26.63 -2.92 12.66
C ALA A 150 26.24 -4.37 12.31
N ASP A 151 25.47 -5.03 13.16
CA ASP A 151 25.05 -6.43 13.01
C ASP A 151 23.60 -6.58 12.51
N ASP A 152 22.95 -5.48 12.17
CA ASP A 152 21.57 -5.52 11.67
C ASP A 152 21.51 -5.93 10.21
N ILE A 153 20.49 -6.73 9.87
CA ILE A 153 20.17 -7.11 8.51
C ILE A 153 19.04 -6.21 8.01
N VAL A 154 19.31 -5.44 6.97
CA VAL A 154 18.29 -4.61 6.31
C VAL A 154 17.55 -5.45 5.28
N VAL A 155 16.25 -5.63 5.48
CA VAL A 155 15.35 -6.33 4.58
C VAL A 155 14.43 -5.34 3.89
N ALA A 156 14.47 -5.28 2.57
CA ALA A 156 13.59 -4.46 1.74
C ALA A 156 12.49 -5.32 1.11
N VAL A 157 11.24 -4.93 1.28
CA VAL A 157 10.10 -5.57 0.59
C VAL A 157 9.64 -4.64 -0.53
N ASN A 158 9.99 -5.00 -1.76
CA ASN A 158 9.70 -4.24 -2.96
C ASN A 158 8.42 -4.77 -3.62
N LEU A 159 7.33 -4.03 -3.53
CA LEU A 159 6.05 -4.34 -4.16
C LEU A 159 5.95 -3.82 -5.61
N ASN A 160 6.99 -3.17 -6.09
CA ASN A 160 7.05 -2.54 -7.40
C ASN A 160 7.98 -3.29 -8.37
N ALA A 161 8.28 -4.57 -8.08
CA ALA A 161 9.21 -5.30 -8.92
C ALA A 161 8.65 -5.54 -10.33
N ASN A 162 9.47 -5.24 -11.34
CA ASN A 162 9.16 -5.51 -12.74
C ASN A 162 9.51 -6.97 -13.07
N THR A 163 8.89 -7.89 -12.37
CA THR A 163 9.01 -9.34 -12.58
C THR A 163 7.67 -9.91 -13.04
N PRO A 164 7.66 -10.95 -13.87
CA PRO A 164 6.41 -11.61 -14.21
C PRO A 164 5.66 -12.05 -12.95
N ALA A 165 4.36 -11.77 -12.89
CA ALA A 165 3.53 -12.35 -11.85
C ALA A 165 3.55 -13.88 -12.01
N PRO A 166 3.68 -14.66 -10.91
CA PRO A 166 3.54 -16.11 -11.01
C PRO A 166 2.19 -16.47 -11.58
N ASP A 167 2.12 -17.55 -12.37
CA ASP A 167 0.88 -18.03 -12.93
C ASP A 167 -0.16 -18.21 -11.83
N ASN A 168 -1.32 -17.58 -12.00
CA ASN A 168 -2.43 -17.64 -11.04
C ASN A 168 -2.92 -19.09 -10.91
N THR A 169 -2.40 -19.81 -9.93
CA THR A 169 -2.80 -21.19 -9.61
C THR A 169 -4.07 -21.26 -8.75
N TYR A 170 -4.64 -20.11 -8.39
CA TYR A 170 -5.83 -20.05 -7.54
C TYR A 170 -7.11 -20.04 -8.39
N PRO A 171 -8.02 -21.01 -8.18
CA PRO A 171 -9.27 -21.09 -8.94
C PRO A 171 -10.16 -19.89 -8.63
N GLU A 172 -10.35 -19.00 -9.59
CA GLU A 172 -11.29 -17.90 -9.45
C GLU A 172 -12.74 -18.37 -9.66
N GLU A 173 -13.62 -18.07 -8.71
CA GLU A 173 -15.06 -18.21 -8.93
C GLU A 173 -15.56 -17.13 -9.90
N ASN A 174 -15.73 -17.53 -11.16
CA ASN A 174 -16.07 -16.64 -12.29
C ASN A 174 -17.31 -15.75 -12.08
N LYS A 175 -18.25 -16.14 -11.22
CA LYS A 175 -19.49 -15.38 -10.96
C LYS A 175 -19.26 -14.14 -10.08
N GLU A 176 -18.45 -14.24 -9.07
CA GLU A 176 -18.14 -13.11 -8.18
C GLU A 176 -17.25 -12.08 -8.87
N LYS A 177 -16.30 -12.53 -9.71
CA LYS A 177 -15.47 -11.64 -10.52
C LYS A 177 -16.33 -10.78 -11.47
N ALA A 178 -17.31 -11.40 -12.16
CA ALA A 178 -18.20 -10.67 -13.03
C ALA A 178 -19.08 -9.66 -12.30
N ALA A 179 -19.54 -9.96 -11.08
CA ALA A 179 -20.30 -9.03 -10.26
C ALA A 179 -19.43 -7.86 -9.78
N TYR A 180 -18.22 -8.13 -9.32
CA TYR A 180 -17.25 -7.11 -8.89
C TYR A 180 -16.82 -6.20 -10.05
N GLN A 181 -16.51 -6.76 -11.22
CA GLN A 181 -16.23 -5.98 -12.43
C GLN A 181 -17.39 -5.10 -12.83
N LYS A 182 -18.63 -5.63 -12.84
CA LYS A 182 -19.83 -4.82 -13.08
C LYS A 182 -19.97 -3.66 -12.09
N MET A 183 -19.65 -3.87 -10.82
CA MET A 183 -19.69 -2.81 -9.81
C MET A 183 -18.61 -1.74 -10.07
N LEU A 184 -17.38 -2.16 -10.41
CA LEU A 184 -16.31 -1.24 -10.82
C LEU A 184 -16.67 -0.49 -12.11
N ASP A 185 -17.27 -1.16 -13.10
CA ASP A 185 -17.68 -0.53 -14.33
C ASP A 185 -18.87 0.42 -14.14
N ALA A 186 -19.82 0.07 -13.26
CA ALA A 186 -20.89 0.98 -12.84
C ALA A 186 -20.33 2.21 -12.12
N PHE A 187 -19.36 2.02 -11.24
CA PHE A 187 -18.65 3.11 -10.58
C PHE A 187 -17.89 3.98 -11.60
N ARG A 188 -17.10 3.37 -12.48
CA ARG A 188 -16.44 4.06 -13.59
C ARG A 188 -17.44 4.83 -14.46
N SER A 189 -18.58 4.22 -14.80
CA SER A 189 -19.62 4.87 -15.61
C SER A 189 -20.30 6.04 -14.88
N GLN A 190 -20.37 5.99 -13.56
CA GLN A 190 -20.96 7.05 -12.74
C GLN A 190 -20.03 8.26 -12.62
N ILE A 191 -18.70 8.02 -12.51
CA ILE A 191 -17.66 9.05 -12.64
C ILE A 191 -17.78 9.73 -14.02
N LEU A 192 -18.00 8.95 -15.07
CA LEU A 192 -18.10 9.42 -16.44
C LEU A 192 -19.39 10.18 -16.76
N LYS A 193 -20.45 10.08 -15.95
CA LYS A 193 -21.71 10.84 -16.13
C LYS A 193 -21.60 12.30 -15.72
N ILE A 194 -20.50 12.71 -15.13
CA ILE A 194 -20.33 14.09 -14.62
C ILE A 194 -20.08 15.10 -15.75
N ASP A 195 -19.70 14.65 -16.96
CA ASP A 195 -19.59 15.60 -18.09
C ASP A 195 -19.94 14.99 -19.45
N SER A 196 -20.62 15.80 -20.24
CA SER A 196 -21.36 15.41 -21.43
C SER A 196 -20.51 15.50 -22.69
N LYS A 197 -19.85 14.47 -23.10
CA LYS A 197 -19.51 14.14 -24.50
C LYS A 197 -18.66 12.88 -24.54
N ALA A 198 -18.99 11.91 -25.39
CA ALA A 198 -18.30 10.60 -25.44
C ALA A 198 -16.80 10.72 -25.76
N GLU A 199 -16.39 11.71 -26.54
CA GLU A 199 -14.99 11.96 -26.91
C GLU A 199 -14.16 12.48 -25.72
N ALA A 200 -14.68 13.45 -24.95
CA ALA A 200 -14.03 13.94 -23.73
C ALA A 200 -13.86 12.85 -22.65
N LYS A 201 -14.73 11.82 -22.64
CA LYS A 201 -14.64 10.69 -21.74
C LYS A 201 -13.47 9.75 -22.06
N ILE A 202 -13.25 9.47 -23.34
CA ILE A 202 -12.14 8.61 -23.81
C ILE A 202 -10.81 9.33 -23.52
N GLU A 203 -10.74 10.63 -23.77
CA GLU A 203 -9.54 11.45 -23.47
C GLU A 203 -9.25 11.53 -21.97
N MET A 204 -10.26 11.69 -21.13
CA MET A 204 -10.09 11.76 -19.68
C MET A 204 -9.64 10.41 -19.10
N PHE A 205 -10.14 9.28 -19.60
CA PHE A 205 -9.65 7.95 -19.21
C PHE A 205 -8.20 7.74 -19.61
N GLY A 206 -7.84 8.10 -20.83
CA GLY A 206 -6.45 8.06 -21.29
C GLY A 206 -5.53 8.94 -20.44
N PHE A 207 -6.01 10.09 -19.97
CA PHE A 207 -5.25 10.99 -19.10
C PHE A 207 -4.96 10.36 -17.73
N PHE A 208 -5.97 9.83 -17.03
CA PHE A 208 -5.78 9.19 -15.72
C PHE A 208 -4.92 7.92 -15.82
N ASP A 209 -5.11 7.11 -16.86
CA ASP A 209 -4.28 5.94 -17.10
C ASP A 209 -2.83 6.33 -17.38
N LEU A 210 -2.60 7.36 -18.20
CA LEU A 210 -1.27 7.89 -18.47
C LEU A 210 -0.61 8.43 -17.20
N MET A 211 -1.35 9.18 -16.37
CA MET A 211 -0.82 9.71 -15.09
C MET A 211 -0.45 8.58 -14.13
N THR A 212 -1.29 7.55 -14.00
CA THR A 212 -1.01 6.39 -13.16
C THR A 212 0.23 5.65 -13.65
N LYS A 213 0.33 5.34 -14.94
CA LYS A 213 1.51 4.69 -15.52
C LYS A 213 2.79 5.52 -15.39
N SER A 214 2.68 6.85 -15.51
CA SER A 214 3.82 7.76 -15.31
C SER A 214 4.28 7.76 -13.86
N PHE A 215 3.33 7.71 -12.92
CA PHE A 215 3.62 7.58 -11.49
C PHE A 215 4.28 6.24 -11.19
N ASP A 216 3.74 5.14 -11.71
CA ASP A 216 4.30 3.80 -11.56
C ASP A 216 5.74 3.74 -12.08
N LEU A 217 6.00 4.26 -13.28
CA LEU A 217 7.33 4.30 -13.88
C LEU A 217 8.33 5.10 -13.03
N THR A 218 7.88 6.20 -12.44
CA THR A 218 8.70 7.00 -11.53
C THR A 218 9.02 6.23 -10.25
N GLN A 219 8.03 5.56 -9.65
CA GLN A 219 8.23 4.73 -8.48
C GLN A 219 9.22 3.59 -8.75
N ASP A 220 9.10 2.90 -9.89
CA ASP A 220 10.02 1.84 -10.29
C ASP A 220 11.45 2.37 -10.32
N ARG A 221 11.66 3.51 -10.98
CA ARG A 221 12.99 4.10 -11.10
C ARG A 221 13.56 4.55 -9.77
N VAL A 222 12.76 5.18 -8.92
CA VAL A 222 13.22 5.59 -7.58
C VAL A 222 13.55 4.36 -6.73
N THR A 223 12.71 3.31 -6.76
CA THR A 223 12.96 2.05 -6.05
C THR A 223 14.29 1.41 -6.46
N GLU A 224 14.58 1.31 -7.77
CA GLU A 224 15.86 0.81 -8.28
C GLU A 224 17.05 1.63 -7.74
N LEU A 225 16.92 2.96 -7.75
CA LEU A 225 17.98 3.85 -7.25
C LEU A 225 18.19 3.69 -5.73
N MET A 226 17.12 3.54 -4.96
CA MET A 226 17.19 3.32 -3.52
C MET A 226 17.89 2.01 -3.20
N ILE A 227 17.53 0.90 -3.89
CA ILE A 227 18.19 -0.39 -3.74
C ILE A 227 19.68 -0.30 -4.11
N ALA A 228 20.01 0.35 -5.23
CA ALA A 228 21.39 0.48 -5.69
C ALA A 228 22.26 1.33 -4.74
N LEU A 229 21.67 2.37 -4.15
CA LEU A 229 22.36 3.31 -3.25
C LEU A 229 22.55 2.72 -1.84
N TYR A 230 21.49 2.17 -1.25
CA TYR A 230 21.48 1.72 0.15
C TYR A 230 21.83 0.25 0.32
N LYS A 231 21.80 -0.55 -0.76
CA LYS A 231 22.24 -1.95 -0.81
C LYS A 231 21.72 -2.78 0.38
N PRO A 232 20.40 -2.92 0.54
CA PRO A 232 19.85 -3.74 1.61
C PRO A 232 20.36 -5.18 1.48
N HIS A 233 20.49 -5.87 2.61
CA HIS A 233 21.04 -7.23 2.65
C HIS A 233 20.13 -8.25 1.94
N ILE A 234 18.81 -8.10 2.10
CA ILE A 234 17.81 -8.96 1.46
C ILE A 234 16.81 -8.06 0.75
N VAL A 235 16.55 -8.32 -0.52
CA VAL A 235 15.47 -7.68 -1.30
C VAL A 235 14.44 -8.74 -1.62
N VAL A 236 13.22 -8.56 -1.10
CA VAL A 236 12.07 -9.41 -1.41
C VAL A 236 11.25 -8.73 -2.49
N ASP A 237 11.41 -9.19 -3.72
CA ASP A 237 10.71 -8.67 -4.88
C ASP A 237 9.36 -9.36 -5.07
N ILE A 238 8.29 -8.57 -5.11
CA ILE A 238 6.93 -9.01 -5.42
C ILE A 238 6.47 -8.24 -6.67
N SER A 239 5.97 -8.99 -7.65
CA SER A 239 5.51 -8.40 -8.91
C SER A 239 4.44 -7.33 -8.67
N ARG A 240 4.59 -6.17 -9.30
CA ARG A 240 3.57 -5.11 -9.32
C ARG A 240 2.22 -5.62 -9.84
N ASP A 241 2.26 -6.53 -10.80
CA ASP A 241 1.07 -7.07 -11.47
C ASP A 241 0.41 -8.24 -10.71
N PHE A 242 0.95 -8.60 -9.52
CA PHE A 242 0.41 -9.71 -8.74
C PHE A 242 -0.97 -9.43 -8.20
N CYS A 243 -1.23 -8.19 -7.73
CA CYS A 243 -2.48 -7.81 -7.10
C CYS A 243 -2.82 -6.35 -7.40
N GLY A 244 -4.05 -6.08 -7.81
CA GLY A 244 -4.56 -4.73 -8.03
C GLY A 244 -4.85 -3.98 -6.71
N VAL A 245 -4.83 -2.64 -6.78
CA VAL A 245 -5.00 -1.73 -5.61
C VAL A 245 -6.31 -1.98 -4.84
N PHE A 246 -7.34 -2.56 -5.46
CA PHE A 246 -8.64 -2.80 -4.86
C PHE A 246 -8.92 -4.28 -4.54
N GLU A 247 -7.96 -5.17 -4.74
CA GLU A 247 -8.16 -6.61 -4.61
C GLU A 247 -7.86 -7.15 -3.21
N PHE A 248 -8.24 -6.43 -2.14
CA PHE A 248 -8.02 -6.84 -0.74
C PHE A 248 -8.61 -8.20 -0.40
N TYR A 249 -9.63 -8.66 -1.13
CA TYR A 249 -10.20 -10.01 -1.00
C TYR A 249 -9.21 -11.13 -1.39
N ARG A 250 -8.10 -10.80 -2.03
CA ARG A 250 -7.01 -11.73 -2.36
C ARG A 250 -5.94 -11.80 -1.27
N ALA A 251 -6.23 -11.33 -0.06
CA ALA A 251 -5.27 -11.24 1.03
C ALA A 251 -4.52 -12.55 1.28
N ASN A 252 -5.20 -13.69 1.25
CA ASN A 252 -4.56 -14.98 1.43
C ASN A 252 -3.52 -15.30 0.35
N GLU A 253 -3.83 -15.02 -0.92
CA GLU A 253 -2.91 -15.21 -2.05
C GLU A 253 -1.66 -14.31 -1.91
N VAL A 254 -1.88 -13.04 -1.55
CA VAL A 254 -0.79 -12.05 -1.36
C VAL A 254 0.11 -12.44 -0.18
N ILE A 255 -0.45 -12.99 0.90
CA ILE A 255 0.31 -13.49 2.05
C ILE A 255 1.19 -14.66 1.62
N GLU A 256 0.65 -15.64 0.88
CA GLU A 256 1.42 -16.80 0.39
C GLU A 256 2.52 -16.37 -0.58
N GLU A 257 2.24 -15.43 -1.47
CA GLU A 257 3.25 -14.87 -2.36
C GLU A 257 4.38 -14.18 -1.58
N GLY A 258 4.04 -13.43 -0.53
CA GLY A 258 5.04 -12.83 0.36
C GLY A 258 5.95 -13.87 1.03
N ARG A 259 5.39 -15.01 1.46
CA ARG A 259 6.17 -16.14 2.02
C ARG A 259 7.09 -16.74 0.98
N ARG A 260 6.56 -17.02 -0.20
CA ARG A 260 7.31 -17.60 -1.32
C ARG A 260 8.50 -16.72 -1.72
N ALA A 261 8.22 -15.43 -1.96
CA ALA A 261 9.22 -14.46 -2.37
C ALA A 261 10.31 -14.27 -1.30
N PHE A 262 9.94 -14.28 -0.02
CA PHE A 262 10.92 -14.23 1.08
C PHE A 262 11.87 -15.41 1.05
N HIS A 263 11.38 -16.66 0.95
CA HIS A 263 12.24 -17.83 0.90
C HIS A 263 13.12 -17.87 -0.35
N GLU A 264 12.65 -17.38 -1.49
CA GLU A 264 13.49 -17.23 -2.69
C GLU A 264 14.62 -16.21 -2.48
N SER A 265 14.33 -15.12 -1.80
CA SER A 265 15.31 -14.09 -1.51
C SER A 265 16.31 -14.53 -0.45
N LEU A 266 15.86 -15.23 0.59
CA LEU A 266 16.72 -15.76 1.66
C LEU A 266 17.75 -16.76 1.14
N ARG A 267 17.41 -17.56 0.11
CA ARG A 267 18.37 -18.50 -0.51
C ARG A 267 19.51 -17.81 -1.25
N LYS A 268 19.35 -16.53 -1.58
CA LYS A 268 20.36 -15.74 -2.30
C LYS A 268 21.26 -14.94 -1.34
N PHE A 269 20.84 -14.82 -0.08
CA PHE A 269 21.55 -14.18 1.01
C PHE A 269 22.53 -15.16 1.68
#